data_75dfd1129435b8916fc96b9d9f644b5f
#
_entry.id   75dfd1129435b8916fc96b9d9f644b5f
#
_cell.length_a   1.000
_cell.length_b   1.000
_cell.length_c   1.000
_cell.angle_alpha   90.00
_cell.angle_beta   90.00
_cell.angle_gamma   90.00
#
_symmetry.space_group_name_H-M   'P 1'
#
loop_
_entity.id
_entity.type
_entity.pdbx_description
1 polymer ?
#
loop_
_entity_poly.entity_id
_entity_poly.type
_entity_poly.pdbx_seq_one_letter_code
_entity_poly.pdbx_strand_id
1 'polypeptide(L)'
;DNHTKNQEIAFYQIQKNTNHLLTKLLYKYSEQKDEIVKKHKEVLDYLEQNSYDTSLDEIYKKINQDSPNKPYNIYITDENLVIKNTTVPTDMDFDLSFAKYLFDNHKNSNIIGISPPVFEMFSQKMMSYSDTYLPNTNRVLQISYTYENLDKDLENLKNLINENKNIINSNAYIIFSDGYVGDFIFKNIKSYKPSLEEIEKRIEKGKELFDSFDKNVKYFIQNRDDKTFFL
;
A
#
# COMPACT_ATOMS: atom_id res chain seq x y z
N ASP A 1 37.17 9.68 1.98
CA ASP A 1 37.07 8.30 2.35
C ASP A 1 36.28 7.50 1.29
N ASN A 2 36.84 6.39 0.84
CA ASN A 2 36.21 5.56 -0.20
C ASN A 2 34.84 4.97 0.22
N HIS A 3 34.72 4.64 1.49
CA HIS A 3 33.46 4.12 2.03
C HIS A 3 32.33 5.16 1.94
N THR A 4 32.61 6.40 2.37
CA THR A 4 31.64 7.52 2.30
C THR A 4 31.27 7.83 0.85
N LYS A 5 32.27 7.84 -0.04
CA LYS A 5 32.06 8.11 -1.47
C LYS A 5 31.17 7.02 -2.12
N ASN A 6 31.43 5.75 -1.78
CA ASN A 6 30.63 4.63 -2.27
C ASN A 6 29.21 4.66 -1.73
N GLN A 7 29.00 5.09 -0.49
CA GLN A 7 27.66 5.31 0.07
C GLN A 7 26.91 6.41 -0.68
N GLU A 8 27.57 7.51 -1.00
CA GLU A 8 26.95 8.61 -1.76
C GLU A 8 26.54 8.18 -3.16
N ILE A 9 27.39 7.41 -3.86
CA ILE A 9 27.08 6.87 -5.19
C ILE A 9 25.88 5.90 -5.10
N ALA A 10 25.89 5.01 -4.12
CA ALA A 10 24.80 4.06 -3.90
C ALA A 10 23.48 4.78 -3.63
N PHE A 11 23.49 5.78 -2.75
CA PHE A 11 22.34 6.60 -2.44
C PHE A 11 21.79 7.31 -3.68
N TYR A 12 22.68 7.92 -4.47
CA TYR A 12 22.28 8.60 -5.72
C TYR A 12 21.59 7.64 -6.69
N GLN A 13 22.12 6.44 -6.89
CA GLN A 13 21.51 5.43 -7.76
C GLN A 13 20.14 4.98 -7.26
N ILE A 14 20.03 4.74 -5.96
CA ILE A 14 18.76 4.35 -5.33
C ILE A 14 17.76 5.49 -5.46
N GLN A 15 18.16 6.71 -5.20
CA GLN A 15 17.34 7.91 -5.33
C GLN A 15 16.79 8.06 -6.76
N LYS A 16 17.65 7.95 -7.75
CA LYS A 16 17.28 8.09 -9.16
C LYS A 16 16.25 7.03 -9.57
N ASN A 17 16.49 5.76 -9.22
CA ASN A 17 15.57 4.68 -9.55
C ASN A 17 14.26 4.78 -8.77
N THR A 18 14.32 5.18 -7.50
CA THR A 18 13.12 5.40 -6.67
C THR A 18 12.27 6.53 -7.24
N ASN A 19 12.88 7.64 -7.62
CA ASN A 19 12.17 8.76 -8.25
C ASN A 19 11.51 8.36 -9.56
N HIS A 20 12.19 7.58 -10.39
CA HIS A 20 11.64 7.08 -11.65
C HIS A 20 10.41 6.19 -11.39
N LEU A 21 10.54 5.25 -10.46
CA LEU A 21 9.43 4.35 -10.10
C LEU A 21 8.26 5.13 -9.51
N LEU A 22 8.52 6.06 -8.58
CA LEU A 22 7.48 6.86 -7.95
C LEU A 22 6.73 7.73 -8.96
N THR A 23 7.44 8.36 -9.88
CA THR A 23 6.83 9.16 -10.95
C THR A 23 5.90 8.30 -11.82
N LYS A 24 6.36 7.11 -12.20
CA LYS A 24 5.57 6.15 -12.97
C LYS A 24 4.32 5.69 -12.19
N LEU A 25 4.48 5.40 -10.90
CA LEU A 25 3.37 5.00 -10.02
C LEU A 25 2.33 6.10 -9.86
N LEU A 26 2.76 7.33 -9.62
CA LEU A 26 1.86 8.47 -9.45
C LEU A 26 1.10 8.78 -10.74
N TYR A 27 1.74 8.62 -11.89
CA TYR A 27 1.09 8.75 -13.19
C TYR A 27 0.01 7.67 -13.36
N LYS A 28 0.34 6.41 -13.11
CA LYS A 28 -0.64 5.31 -13.17
C LYS A 28 -1.79 5.52 -12.20
N TYR A 29 -1.51 5.98 -11.00
CA TYR A 29 -2.53 6.33 -10.01
C TYR A 29 -3.47 7.42 -10.52
N SER A 30 -2.94 8.49 -11.09
CA SER A 30 -3.75 9.58 -11.63
C SER A 30 -4.71 9.12 -12.74
N GLU A 31 -4.28 8.12 -13.52
CA GLU A 31 -5.13 7.54 -14.57
C GLU A 31 -6.19 6.58 -14.01
N GLN A 32 -5.88 5.84 -12.93
CA GLN A 32 -6.71 4.73 -12.45
C GLN A 32 -7.64 5.10 -11.29
N LYS A 33 -7.38 6.17 -10.56
CA LYS A 33 -8.12 6.50 -9.33
C LYS A 33 -9.63 6.59 -9.51
N ASP A 34 -10.09 7.21 -10.59
CA ASP A 34 -11.52 7.36 -10.85
C ASP A 34 -12.18 6.01 -11.18
N GLU A 35 -11.47 5.15 -11.89
CA GLU A 35 -11.93 3.81 -12.21
C GLU A 35 -12.00 2.93 -10.96
N ILE A 36 -11.02 3.03 -10.06
CA ILE A 36 -11.03 2.32 -8.78
C ILE A 36 -12.27 2.70 -7.97
N VAL A 37 -12.56 4.00 -7.88
CA VAL A 37 -13.76 4.50 -7.18
C VAL A 37 -15.03 3.98 -7.84
N LYS A 38 -15.08 3.95 -9.16
CA LYS A 38 -16.23 3.40 -9.91
C LYS A 38 -16.44 1.91 -9.60
N LYS A 39 -15.37 1.11 -9.57
CA LYS A 39 -15.46 -0.32 -9.19
C LYS A 39 -15.94 -0.48 -7.75
N HIS A 40 -15.49 0.38 -6.85
CA HIS A 40 -15.97 0.36 -5.46
C HIS A 40 -17.49 0.58 -5.38
N LYS A 41 -18.01 1.55 -6.14
CA LYS A 41 -19.46 1.80 -6.22
C LYS A 41 -20.23 0.61 -6.78
N GLU A 42 -19.69 -0.06 -7.80
CA GLU A 42 -20.32 -1.26 -8.37
C GLU A 42 -20.44 -2.38 -7.32
N VAL A 43 -19.41 -2.56 -6.49
CA VAL A 43 -19.45 -3.55 -5.41
C VAL A 43 -20.44 -3.15 -4.32
N LEU A 44 -20.49 -1.87 -3.93
CA LEU A 44 -21.49 -1.38 -2.98
C LEU A 44 -22.91 -1.67 -3.47
N ASP A 45 -23.23 -1.35 -4.71
CA ASP A 45 -24.54 -1.58 -5.30
C ASP A 45 -24.90 -3.07 -5.31
N TYR A 46 -23.92 -3.93 -5.62
CA TYR A 46 -24.11 -5.38 -5.59
C TYR A 46 -24.44 -5.86 -4.17
N LEU A 47 -23.75 -5.37 -3.17
CA LEU A 47 -23.94 -5.76 -1.77
C LEU A 47 -25.27 -5.25 -1.20
N GLU A 48 -25.79 -4.12 -1.66
CA GLU A 48 -27.11 -3.62 -1.27
C GLU A 48 -28.23 -4.55 -1.73
N GLN A 49 -28.04 -5.24 -2.86
CA GLN A 49 -29.02 -6.17 -3.43
C GLN A 49 -28.82 -7.61 -2.94
N ASN A 50 -27.72 -7.89 -2.28
CA ASN A 50 -27.34 -9.20 -1.78
C ASN A 50 -26.95 -9.08 -0.31
N SER A 51 -26.55 -10.17 0.32
CA SER A 51 -26.02 -10.13 1.68
C SER A 51 -24.54 -9.71 1.67
N TYR A 52 -24.05 -9.10 2.76
CA TYR A 52 -22.62 -8.84 2.95
C TYR A 52 -21.79 -10.13 3.10
N ASP A 53 -22.46 -11.23 3.38
CA ASP A 53 -21.84 -12.56 3.51
C ASP A 53 -22.05 -13.43 2.24
N THR A 54 -22.54 -12.83 1.17
CA THR A 54 -22.75 -13.51 -0.11
C THR A 54 -21.44 -13.92 -0.77
N SER A 55 -21.50 -14.88 -1.69
CA SER A 55 -20.35 -15.16 -2.56
C SER A 55 -19.98 -13.92 -3.38
N LEU A 56 -18.71 -13.63 -3.46
CA LEU A 56 -18.17 -12.51 -4.23
C LEU A 56 -17.76 -12.88 -5.66
N ASP A 57 -17.95 -14.14 -6.08
CA ASP A 57 -17.46 -14.63 -7.37
C ASP A 57 -18.06 -13.87 -8.55
N GLU A 58 -19.33 -13.59 -8.54
CA GLU A 58 -20.02 -12.89 -9.63
C GLU A 58 -19.55 -11.46 -9.77
N ILE A 59 -19.53 -10.70 -8.67
CA ILE A 59 -19.08 -9.30 -8.72
C ILE A 59 -17.57 -9.18 -8.97
N TYR A 60 -16.78 -10.13 -8.49
CA TYR A 60 -15.35 -10.20 -8.81
C TYR A 60 -15.11 -10.35 -10.31
N LYS A 61 -15.83 -11.23 -10.98
CA LYS A 61 -15.76 -11.39 -12.43
C LYS A 61 -16.17 -10.12 -13.16
N LYS A 62 -17.24 -9.48 -12.69
CA LYS A 62 -17.78 -8.26 -13.32
C LYS A 62 -16.78 -7.11 -13.25
N ILE A 63 -16.20 -6.82 -12.10
CA ILE A 63 -15.27 -5.70 -11.95
C ILE A 63 -13.92 -5.93 -12.64
N ASN A 64 -13.58 -7.18 -12.95
CA ASN A 64 -12.33 -7.56 -13.62
C ASN A 64 -12.51 -7.94 -15.10
N GLN A 65 -13.71 -7.81 -15.66
CA GLN A 65 -14.01 -8.33 -17.00
C GLN A 65 -13.16 -7.72 -18.11
N ASP A 66 -12.73 -6.47 -17.97
CA ASP A 66 -11.96 -5.73 -18.97
C ASP A 66 -10.44 -5.85 -18.78
N SER A 67 -10.00 -6.60 -17.78
CA SER A 67 -8.58 -6.70 -17.42
C SER A 67 -8.16 -8.17 -17.29
N PRO A 68 -7.30 -8.69 -18.19
CA PRO A 68 -6.89 -10.10 -18.15
C PRO A 68 -6.20 -10.50 -16.85
N ASN A 69 -5.49 -9.58 -16.20
CA ASN A 69 -4.73 -9.83 -14.97
C ASN A 69 -5.57 -9.71 -13.69
N LYS A 70 -6.87 -9.40 -13.81
CA LYS A 70 -7.81 -9.31 -12.68
C LYS A 70 -7.23 -8.50 -11.51
N PRO A 71 -6.99 -7.19 -11.70
CA PRO A 71 -6.27 -6.37 -10.72
C PRO A 71 -7.08 -6.04 -9.47
N TYR A 72 -8.40 -6.23 -9.47
CA TYR A 72 -9.27 -5.86 -8.36
C TYR A 72 -9.56 -7.04 -7.44
N ASN A 73 -9.42 -6.82 -6.14
CA ASN A 73 -9.88 -7.75 -5.11
C ASN A 73 -10.80 -7.04 -4.11
N ILE A 74 -11.61 -7.83 -3.42
CA ILE A 74 -12.69 -7.36 -2.55
C ILE A 74 -12.44 -7.91 -1.14
N TYR A 75 -12.61 -7.03 -0.14
CA TYR A 75 -12.49 -7.38 1.28
C TYR A 75 -13.67 -6.79 2.03
N ILE A 76 -14.33 -7.61 2.82
CA ILE A 76 -15.42 -7.19 3.71
C ILE A 76 -15.07 -7.63 5.12
N THR A 77 -15.08 -6.69 6.05
CA THR A 77 -14.75 -6.96 7.45
C THR A 77 -16.00 -7.28 8.28
N ASP A 78 -15.78 -7.77 9.48
CA ASP A 78 -16.78 -7.74 10.55
C ASP A 78 -16.79 -6.37 11.25
N GLU A 79 -17.54 -6.26 12.35
CA GLU A 79 -17.65 -5.04 13.14
C GLU A 79 -16.34 -4.67 13.86
N ASN A 80 -15.39 -5.59 13.98
CA ASN A 80 -14.08 -5.39 14.58
C ASN A 80 -12.97 -5.16 13.54
N LEU A 81 -13.33 -4.94 12.27
CA LEU A 81 -12.41 -4.72 11.16
C LEU A 81 -11.55 -5.95 10.81
N VAL A 82 -11.99 -7.14 11.17
CA VAL A 82 -11.37 -8.40 10.76
C VAL A 82 -12.01 -8.88 9.45
N ILE A 83 -11.19 -9.21 8.47
CA ILE A 83 -11.67 -9.65 7.15
C ILE A 83 -12.41 -10.99 7.28
N LYS A 84 -13.68 -11.02 6.91
CA LYS A 84 -14.55 -12.22 6.98
C LYS A 84 -15.11 -12.68 5.65
N ASN A 85 -15.08 -11.84 4.62
CA ASN A 85 -15.46 -12.19 3.26
C ASN A 85 -14.52 -11.52 2.28
N THR A 86 -13.88 -12.29 1.40
CA THR A 86 -12.87 -11.75 0.50
C THR A 86 -12.64 -12.65 -0.71
N THR A 87 -12.21 -12.05 -1.81
CA THR A 87 -11.73 -12.75 -3.00
C THR A 87 -10.29 -13.26 -2.87
N VAL A 88 -9.61 -12.94 -1.76
CA VAL A 88 -8.23 -13.36 -1.47
C VAL A 88 -8.22 -14.27 -0.24
N PRO A 89 -8.31 -15.60 -0.41
CA PRO A 89 -8.44 -16.54 0.72
C PRO A 89 -7.34 -16.43 1.77
N THR A 90 -6.12 -16.09 1.37
CA THR A 90 -4.97 -15.94 2.28
C THR A 90 -5.09 -14.74 3.21
N ASP A 91 -6.00 -13.79 2.92
CA ASP A 91 -6.25 -12.61 3.75
C ASP A 91 -7.44 -12.78 4.71
N MET A 92 -8.09 -13.94 4.69
CA MET A 92 -9.16 -14.25 5.62
C MET A 92 -8.66 -14.14 7.06
N ASP A 93 -9.49 -13.55 7.93
CA ASP A 93 -9.19 -13.32 9.35
C ASP A 93 -8.07 -12.31 9.63
N PHE A 94 -7.60 -11.59 8.62
CA PHE A 94 -6.62 -10.52 8.84
C PHE A 94 -7.28 -9.30 9.48
N ASP A 95 -6.62 -8.74 10.50
CA ASP A 95 -7.11 -7.60 11.27
C ASP A 95 -6.67 -6.28 10.63
N LEU A 96 -7.64 -5.47 10.20
CA LEU A 96 -7.42 -4.15 9.60
C LEU A 96 -7.59 -3.00 10.60
N SER A 97 -7.67 -3.27 11.90
CA SER A 97 -7.91 -2.21 12.90
C SER A 97 -6.80 -1.14 12.94
N PHE A 98 -5.59 -1.47 12.48
CA PHE A 98 -4.50 -0.50 12.33
C PHE A 98 -4.86 0.66 11.38
N ALA A 99 -5.76 0.42 10.43
CA ALA A 99 -6.21 1.41 9.45
C ALA A 99 -7.53 2.11 9.84
N LYS A 100 -8.07 1.84 11.03
CA LYS A 100 -9.34 2.40 11.47
C LYS A 100 -9.39 3.92 11.35
N TYR A 101 -8.32 4.60 11.69
CA TYR A 101 -8.25 6.05 11.60
C TYR A 101 -8.43 6.57 10.17
N LEU A 102 -7.99 5.82 9.16
CA LEU A 102 -8.20 6.14 7.75
C LEU A 102 -9.66 5.92 7.34
N PHE A 103 -10.24 4.81 7.75
CA PHE A 103 -11.65 4.50 7.47
C PHE A 103 -12.59 5.52 8.13
N ASP A 104 -12.28 5.93 9.35
CA ASP A 104 -13.09 6.88 10.11
C ASP A 104 -13.13 8.28 9.48
N ASN A 105 -12.11 8.65 8.70
CA ASN A 105 -12.10 9.94 7.98
C ASN A 105 -13.25 10.09 7.00
N HIS A 106 -13.80 8.98 6.51
CA HIS A 106 -14.89 8.97 5.53
C HIS A 106 -16.21 8.46 6.11
N LYS A 107 -16.22 8.14 7.41
CA LYS A 107 -17.42 7.63 8.07
C LYS A 107 -18.54 8.66 8.03
N ASN A 108 -19.75 8.19 7.72
CA ASN A 108 -20.95 9.04 7.58
C ASN A 108 -20.86 10.11 6.48
N SER A 109 -19.95 9.94 5.53
CA SER A 109 -19.87 10.76 4.33
C SER A 109 -20.24 9.94 3.09
N ASN A 110 -20.49 10.62 1.97
CA ASN A 110 -20.70 9.96 0.68
C ASN A 110 -19.38 9.81 -0.10
N ILE A 111 -18.25 10.02 0.56
CA ILE A 111 -16.93 9.99 -0.05
C ILE A 111 -16.34 8.59 0.08
N ILE A 112 -15.87 8.04 -1.02
CA ILE A 112 -15.08 6.81 -1.02
C ILE A 112 -13.63 7.20 -0.80
N GLY A 113 -13.03 6.65 0.28
CA GLY A 113 -11.61 6.81 0.53
C GLY A 113 -10.79 6.06 -0.52
N ILE A 114 -9.67 6.63 -0.91
CA ILE A 114 -8.74 5.98 -1.81
C ILE A 114 -7.30 6.30 -1.38
N SER A 115 -6.45 5.27 -1.36
CA SER A 115 -5.04 5.45 -1.06
C SER A 115 -4.24 5.63 -2.36
N PRO A 116 -3.21 6.48 -2.34
CA PRO A 116 -2.15 6.41 -3.34
C PRO A 116 -1.45 5.04 -3.30
N PRO A 117 -0.59 4.73 -4.29
CA PRO A 117 0.10 3.44 -4.32
C PRO A 117 0.91 3.15 -3.06
N VAL A 118 0.72 1.97 -2.49
CA VAL A 118 1.48 1.45 -1.35
C VAL A 118 2.05 0.07 -1.70
N PHE A 119 3.18 -0.27 -1.10
CA PHE A 119 3.78 -1.58 -1.26
C PHE A 119 3.14 -2.56 -0.28
N GLU A 120 2.58 -3.65 -0.82
CA GLU A 120 2.00 -4.71 0.00
C GLU A 120 3.06 -5.80 0.22
N MET A 121 3.39 -6.05 1.49
CA MET A 121 4.55 -6.87 1.87
C MET A 121 4.41 -8.36 1.54
N PHE A 122 3.19 -8.90 1.63
CA PHE A 122 2.97 -10.32 1.40
C PHE A 122 3.06 -10.66 -0.09
N SER A 123 2.35 -9.93 -0.94
CA SER A 123 2.40 -10.10 -2.40
C SER A 123 3.63 -9.46 -3.04
N GLN A 124 4.26 -8.53 -2.34
CA GLN A 124 5.37 -7.69 -2.84
C GLN A 124 4.99 -6.90 -4.11
N LYS A 125 3.75 -6.43 -4.15
CA LYS A 125 3.21 -5.64 -5.26
C LYS A 125 2.79 -4.26 -4.78
N MET A 126 2.79 -3.32 -5.74
CA MET A 126 2.23 -1.99 -5.48
C MET A 126 0.72 -2.05 -5.68
N MET A 127 0.00 -1.49 -4.72
CA MET A 127 -1.46 -1.54 -4.68
C MET A 127 -2.02 -0.18 -4.23
N SER A 128 -3.23 0.12 -4.68
CA SER A 128 -4.08 1.15 -4.08
C SER A 128 -5.32 0.52 -3.50
N TYR A 129 -5.87 1.14 -2.44
CA TYR A 129 -7.06 0.64 -1.76
C TYR A 129 -8.12 1.73 -1.74
N SER A 130 -9.38 1.33 -1.97
CA SER A 130 -10.55 2.17 -1.71
C SER A 130 -11.31 1.61 -0.51
N ASP A 131 -11.96 2.47 0.27
CA ASP A 131 -12.68 2.07 1.48
C ASP A 131 -13.92 2.88 1.73
N THR A 132 -14.93 2.20 2.27
CA THR A 132 -16.12 2.80 2.88
C THR A 132 -16.62 1.91 4.01
N TYR A 133 -17.28 2.51 4.99
CA TYR A 133 -18.15 1.72 5.86
C TYR A 133 -19.38 1.25 5.09
N LEU A 134 -19.80 0.02 5.37
CA LEU A 134 -21.10 -0.46 4.87
C LEU A 134 -22.23 0.27 5.63
N PRO A 135 -23.33 0.64 4.95
CA PRO A 135 -24.38 1.47 5.53
C PRO A 135 -24.91 0.94 6.87
N ASN A 136 -24.97 1.83 7.89
CA ASN A 136 -25.48 1.53 9.24
C ASN A 136 -24.71 0.41 9.97
N THR A 137 -23.46 0.20 9.64
CA THR A 137 -22.58 -0.80 10.29
C THR A 137 -21.22 -0.19 10.63
N ASN A 138 -20.44 -0.91 11.44
CA ASN A 138 -19.01 -0.66 11.63
C ASN A 138 -18.15 -1.58 10.77
N ARG A 139 -18.74 -2.23 9.78
CA ARG A 139 -18.07 -3.09 8.82
C ARG A 139 -17.54 -2.26 7.66
N VAL A 140 -16.36 -2.60 7.16
CA VAL A 140 -15.71 -1.90 6.05
C VAL A 140 -15.70 -2.77 4.80
N LEU A 141 -16.05 -2.14 3.67
CA LEU A 141 -15.74 -2.64 2.34
C LEU A 141 -14.43 -2.00 1.88
N GLN A 142 -13.48 -2.82 1.49
CA GLN A 142 -12.23 -2.39 0.88
C GLN A 142 -12.07 -3.06 -0.47
N ILE A 143 -11.65 -2.28 -1.47
CA ILE A 143 -11.27 -2.79 -2.79
C ILE A 143 -9.79 -2.53 -2.96
N SER A 144 -9.04 -3.55 -3.41
CA SER A 144 -7.64 -3.35 -3.79
C SER A 144 -7.50 -3.32 -5.31
N TYR A 145 -6.58 -2.51 -5.78
CA TYR A 145 -6.13 -2.47 -7.16
C TYR A 145 -4.64 -2.74 -7.20
N THR A 146 -4.23 -3.74 -7.97
CA THR A 146 -2.81 -4.10 -8.13
C THR A 146 -2.28 -3.45 -9.42
N TYR A 147 -1.23 -2.64 -9.28
CA TYR A 147 -0.57 -2.01 -10.43
C TYR A 147 0.23 -3.03 -11.21
N GLU A 148 0.12 -2.97 -12.53
CA GLU A 148 0.77 -3.87 -13.47
C GLU A 148 2.01 -3.26 -14.10
N ASN A 149 2.87 -4.12 -14.67
CA ASN A 149 4.07 -3.71 -15.42
C ASN A 149 5.10 -2.93 -14.60
N LEU A 150 5.15 -3.20 -13.30
CA LEU A 150 6.12 -2.60 -12.37
C LEU A 150 7.13 -3.60 -11.82
N ASP A 151 6.95 -4.89 -12.10
CA ASP A 151 7.76 -5.97 -11.49
C ASP A 151 9.25 -5.79 -11.79
N LYS A 152 9.58 -5.40 -13.02
CA LYS A 152 10.97 -5.15 -13.42
C LYS A 152 11.58 -3.95 -12.68
N ASP A 153 10.83 -2.86 -12.58
CA ASP A 153 11.29 -1.64 -11.88
C ASP A 153 11.51 -1.91 -10.39
N LEU A 154 10.58 -2.65 -9.76
CA LEU A 154 10.68 -3.05 -8.35
C LEU A 154 11.87 -3.99 -8.13
N GLU A 155 12.06 -4.97 -9.00
CA GLU A 155 13.17 -5.91 -8.92
C GLU A 155 14.52 -5.20 -9.08
N ASN A 156 14.64 -4.30 -10.04
CA ASN A 156 15.83 -3.50 -10.24
C ASN A 156 16.18 -2.68 -9.01
N LEU A 157 15.19 -2.06 -8.38
CA LEU A 157 15.39 -1.28 -7.17
C LEU A 157 15.79 -2.18 -5.98
N LYS A 158 15.14 -3.32 -5.81
CA LYS A 158 15.51 -4.33 -4.80
C LYS A 158 16.95 -4.78 -4.98
N ASN A 159 17.36 -5.07 -6.21
CA ASN A 159 18.72 -5.50 -6.51
C ASN A 159 19.75 -4.43 -6.18
N LEU A 160 19.48 -3.18 -6.52
CA LEU A 160 20.35 -2.05 -6.14
C LEU A 160 20.57 -1.97 -4.63
N ILE A 161 19.51 -2.18 -3.86
CA ILE A 161 19.57 -2.15 -2.39
C ILE A 161 20.28 -3.38 -1.84
N ASN A 162 19.96 -4.59 -2.36
CA ASN A 162 20.46 -5.85 -1.83
C ASN A 162 21.91 -6.14 -2.21
N GLU A 163 22.31 -5.77 -3.42
CA GLU A 163 23.67 -6.03 -3.91
C GLU A 163 24.69 -5.01 -3.43
N ASN A 164 24.26 -3.92 -2.85
CA ASN A 164 25.16 -2.89 -2.40
C ASN A 164 25.80 -3.24 -1.05
N LYS A 165 27.11 -3.47 -1.06
CA LYS A 165 27.90 -3.84 0.12
C LYS A 165 27.98 -2.75 1.18
N ASN A 166 27.71 -1.50 0.81
CA ASN A 166 27.70 -0.36 1.73
C ASN A 166 26.38 -0.17 2.46
N ILE A 167 25.37 -1.00 2.12
CA ILE A 167 24.05 -0.97 2.73
C ILE A 167 23.82 -2.33 3.41
N ILE A 168 23.76 -2.35 4.74
CA ILE A 168 23.45 -3.56 5.51
C ILE A 168 21.95 -3.68 5.75
N ASN A 169 21.35 -2.64 6.31
CA ASN A 169 19.92 -2.58 6.56
C ASN A 169 19.37 -1.31 5.93
N SER A 170 18.34 -1.46 5.14
CA SER A 170 17.63 -0.29 4.62
C SER A 170 16.14 -0.54 4.63
N ASN A 171 15.41 0.50 4.98
CA ASN A 171 13.96 0.53 4.93
C ASN A 171 13.55 1.73 4.07
N ALA A 172 12.64 1.53 3.16
CA ALA A 172 12.08 2.60 2.36
C ALA A 172 10.60 2.73 2.64
N TYR A 173 10.15 3.93 2.92
CA TYR A 173 8.75 4.24 3.23
C TYR A 173 8.22 5.29 2.27
N ILE A 174 6.93 5.24 1.99
CA ILE A 174 6.20 6.32 1.36
C ILE A 174 5.39 7.03 2.44
N ILE A 175 5.54 8.34 2.54
CA ILE A 175 4.82 9.16 3.50
C ILE A 175 3.85 10.05 2.74
N PHE A 176 2.58 9.95 3.07
CA PHE A 176 1.53 10.74 2.45
C PHE A 176 1.29 12.05 3.21
N SER A 177 0.68 13.02 2.53
CA SER A 177 0.43 14.36 3.09
C SER A 177 -0.45 14.37 4.33
N ASP A 178 -1.26 13.32 4.55
CA ASP A 178 -2.08 13.13 5.74
C ASP A 178 -1.35 12.47 6.91
N GLY A 179 -0.05 12.15 6.74
CA GLY A 179 0.77 11.49 7.73
C GLY A 179 0.73 9.97 7.69
N TYR A 180 -0.04 9.37 6.79
CA TYR A 180 0.01 7.92 6.60
C TYR A 180 1.37 7.50 6.07
N VAL A 181 1.89 6.40 6.61
CA VAL A 181 3.19 5.85 6.22
C VAL A 181 2.99 4.43 5.72
N GLY A 182 3.31 4.22 4.46
CA GLY A 182 3.29 2.90 3.83
C GLY A 182 4.70 2.34 3.66
N ASP A 183 4.81 1.02 3.77
CA ASP A 183 6.04 0.33 3.40
C ASP A 183 6.27 0.48 1.89
N PHE A 184 7.54 0.59 1.50
CA PHE A 184 7.90 0.65 0.09
C PHE A 184 8.82 -0.51 -0.29
N ILE A 185 10.10 -0.45 0.06
CA ILE A 185 11.06 -1.53 -0.21
C ILE A 185 12.02 -1.64 0.96
N PHE A 186 12.36 -2.89 1.33
CA PHE A 186 13.33 -3.17 2.37
C PHE A 186 14.39 -4.12 1.87
N LYS A 187 15.61 -3.95 2.38
CA LYS A 187 16.70 -4.88 2.13
C LYS A 187 16.40 -6.25 2.77
N ASN A 188 16.73 -7.32 2.04
CA ASN A 188 16.54 -8.70 2.50
C ASN A 188 15.11 -9.06 2.86
N ILE A 189 14.14 -8.34 2.28
CA ILE A 189 12.75 -8.63 2.55
C ILE A 189 12.34 -9.97 1.96
N LYS A 190 11.68 -10.78 2.77
CA LYS A 190 10.99 -11.99 2.32
C LYS A 190 9.50 -11.72 2.33
N SER A 191 8.79 -12.36 1.41
CA SER A 191 7.34 -12.34 1.43
C SER A 191 6.85 -12.95 2.75
N TYR A 192 6.13 -12.18 3.56
CA TYR A 192 5.50 -12.65 4.79
C TYR A 192 4.33 -11.74 5.15
N LYS A 193 3.43 -12.27 5.95
CA LYS A 193 2.29 -11.50 6.45
C LYS A 193 2.64 -10.94 7.82
N PRO A 194 2.85 -9.62 7.96
CA PRO A 194 3.21 -9.03 9.24
C PRO A 194 2.06 -9.13 10.24
N SER A 195 2.39 -9.22 11.53
CA SER A 195 1.40 -9.13 12.60
C SER A 195 0.88 -7.69 12.73
N LEU A 196 -0.29 -7.54 13.34
CA LEU A 196 -0.85 -6.22 13.64
C LEU A 196 0.15 -5.36 14.44
N GLU A 197 0.80 -5.93 15.44
CA GLU A 197 1.80 -5.22 16.24
C GLU A 197 2.99 -4.71 15.40
N GLU A 198 3.49 -5.53 14.49
CA GLU A 198 4.58 -5.13 13.59
C GLU A 198 4.15 -3.98 12.67
N ILE A 199 2.93 -4.03 12.14
CA ILE A 199 2.38 -2.97 11.29
C ILE A 199 2.25 -1.67 12.07
N GLU A 200 1.69 -1.72 13.27
CA GLU A 200 1.53 -0.54 14.14
C GLU A 200 2.87 0.10 14.50
N LYS A 201 3.87 -0.71 14.82
CA LYS A 201 5.23 -0.22 15.11
C LYS A 201 5.86 0.48 13.89
N ARG A 202 5.65 -0.04 12.70
CA ARG A 202 6.16 0.59 11.47
C ARG A 202 5.48 1.92 11.20
N ILE A 203 4.17 1.99 11.37
CA ILE A 203 3.40 3.23 11.20
C ILE A 203 3.87 4.29 12.20
N GLU A 204 4.05 3.92 13.46
CA GLU A 204 4.57 4.80 14.51
C GLU A 204 5.95 5.34 14.17
N LYS A 205 6.87 4.46 13.78
CA LYS A 205 8.21 4.84 13.36
C LYS A 205 8.20 5.83 12.18
N GLY A 206 7.35 5.56 11.21
CA GLY A 206 7.19 6.44 10.06
C GLY A 206 6.64 7.80 10.44
N LYS A 207 5.66 7.87 11.34
CA LYS A 207 5.11 9.13 11.85
C LYS A 207 6.16 9.94 12.60
N GLU A 208 6.96 9.31 13.45
CA GLU A 208 8.06 9.97 14.15
C GLU A 208 9.04 10.61 13.17
N LEU A 209 9.39 9.86 12.12
CA LEU A 209 10.28 10.36 11.08
C LEU A 209 9.65 11.50 10.28
N PHE A 210 8.38 11.38 9.94
CA PHE A 210 7.63 12.42 9.24
C PHE A 210 7.58 13.73 10.04
N ASP A 211 7.32 13.63 11.35
CA ASP A 211 7.28 14.82 12.23
C ASP A 211 8.63 15.49 12.38
N SER A 212 9.73 14.77 12.11
CA SER A 212 11.10 15.29 12.19
C SER A 212 11.55 16.04 10.94
N PHE A 213 10.73 16.07 9.87
CA PHE A 213 11.15 16.55 8.55
C PHE A 213 10.28 17.64 7.96
N ASP A 214 10.84 18.27 6.93
CA ASP A 214 10.11 19.15 6.03
C ASP A 214 8.96 18.36 5.37
N LYS A 215 7.76 18.92 5.45
CA LYS A 215 6.50 18.32 4.94
C LYS A 215 6.49 18.07 3.43
N ASN A 216 7.49 18.54 2.72
CA ASN A 216 7.65 18.29 1.28
C ASN A 216 8.35 16.97 0.97
N VAL A 217 8.89 16.29 1.97
CA VAL A 217 9.52 14.98 1.79
C VAL A 217 8.44 13.91 1.66
N LYS A 218 8.53 13.12 0.61
CA LYS A 218 7.55 12.07 0.31
C LYS A 218 7.99 10.68 0.76
N TYR A 219 9.29 10.45 0.90
CA TYR A 219 9.86 9.18 1.34
C TYR A 219 11.30 9.39 1.83
N PHE A 220 11.81 8.44 2.56
CA PHE A 220 13.17 8.43 3.07
C PHE A 220 13.76 7.03 3.05
N ILE A 221 15.08 6.95 3.07
CA ILE A 221 15.85 5.71 3.13
C ILE A 221 16.74 5.75 4.35
N GLN A 222 16.66 4.72 5.17
CA GLN A 222 17.52 4.55 6.33
C GLN A 222 18.62 3.55 5.99
N ASN A 223 19.88 3.91 6.18
CA ASN A 223 21.01 3.07 5.84
C ASN A 223 21.63 2.38 7.07
N ARG A 224 22.69 1.61 6.80
CA ARG A 224 23.41 0.81 7.80
C ARG A 224 23.96 1.61 9.00
N ASP A 225 24.30 2.89 8.83
CA ASP A 225 24.86 3.75 9.87
C ASP A 225 23.78 4.55 10.60
N ASP A 226 22.53 4.10 10.53
CA ASP A 226 21.34 4.80 11.05
C ASP A 226 21.16 6.22 10.50
N LYS A 227 21.86 6.55 9.40
CA LYS A 227 21.62 7.78 8.68
C LYS A 227 20.36 7.66 7.86
N THR A 228 19.56 8.69 7.92
CA THR A 228 18.33 8.79 7.14
C THR A 228 18.52 9.78 6.01
N PHE A 229 18.29 9.32 4.79
CA PHE A 229 18.37 10.15 3.59
C PHE A 229 16.95 10.43 3.11
N PHE A 230 16.72 11.67 2.70
CA PHE A 230 15.42 12.14 2.25
C PHE A 230 15.43 12.41 0.75
N LEU A 231 14.36 12.02 0.13
CA LEU A 231 14.17 12.16 -1.31
C LEU A 231 12.99 13.09 -1.60
#